data_2ca11faf1e45a13a601d87da8d287a09
#
_entry.id   2ca11faf1e45a13a601d87da8d287a09
#
_cell.length_a   1.000
_cell.length_b   1.000
_cell.length_c   1.000
_cell.angle_alpha   90.00
_cell.angle_beta   90.00
_cell.angle_gamma   90.00
#
_symmetry.space_group_name_H-M   'P 1'
#
loop_
_entity.id
_entity.type
_entity.pdbx_description
1 polymer ?
#
loop_
_entity_poly.entity_id
_entity_poly.type
_entity_poly.pdbx_seq_one_letter_code
_entity_poly.pdbx_strand_id
1 'polypeptide(L)'
;MHNDVLGDIHIASRTLSKCEAIIGSILEKKALRRPGILAAHQLDAMDIEATKALIRQTKCQIVLNAGSAFLNMSILRACIDMGVAYIDTAIHEDPKKVCETPPWYGNYEWKHREACERKGVTAVLGAGFDPGVVNAYAALAAQAYFDRVDSIDIIDVNAGSHGRYFATNFDPEINFREFTGTVWSWQESQWRANKMFEIKRTDELPVVGAQTTYLTGHDEVHSLSANLDVPDIRFWMGFGEHYINVFTVLNNLGLLSEKPVVTAEGLEVVPLKVVKAVLPDPMSLAPDYTGKTFIGDLVKGVRDGVEAELLVYNISDHEAAYSETNSQAISYTAGVPAIAAAMLIARGDWDCHHMANVEELPPVPFIDLLGNMGLPTRIRDAKGDRAFNAAEFCGERRKIARTGA
;
A
#
# COMPACT_ATOMS: atom_id res chain seq x y z
N MET A 1 17.45 10.06 1.85
CA MET A 1 17.09 9.93 0.43
C MET A 1 18.09 9.01 -0.26
N HIS A 2 17.63 8.12 -1.13
CA HIS A 2 18.47 7.08 -1.75
C HIS A 2 18.96 7.46 -3.17
N ASN A 3 19.32 8.73 -3.39
CA ASN A 3 19.81 9.20 -4.68
C ASN A 3 21.20 8.67 -5.05
N ASP A 4 21.89 8.01 -4.14
CA ASP A 4 23.09 7.20 -4.40
C ASP A 4 22.80 5.96 -5.27
N VAL A 5 21.57 5.44 -5.19
CA VAL A 5 21.06 4.33 -6.03
C VAL A 5 20.21 4.86 -7.18
N LEU A 6 19.24 5.72 -6.88
CA LEU A 6 18.22 6.19 -7.85
C LEU A 6 18.72 7.31 -8.79
N GLY A 7 19.83 7.96 -8.48
CA GLY A 7 20.35 9.03 -9.34
C GLY A 7 19.60 10.35 -9.18
N ASP A 8 19.30 10.98 -10.30
CA ASP A 8 18.55 12.23 -10.36
C ASP A 8 17.08 11.97 -10.06
N ILE A 9 16.45 12.87 -9.29
CA ILE A 9 15.07 12.72 -8.85
C ILE A 9 14.26 13.92 -9.27
N HIS A 10 13.18 13.65 -9.96
CA HIS A 10 12.22 14.63 -10.45
C HIS A 10 10.87 14.43 -9.75
N ILE A 11 10.37 15.47 -9.09
CA ILE A 11 9.09 15.46 -8.39
C ILE A 11 8.10 16.26 -9.21
N ALA A 12 6.98 15.64 -9.58
CA ALA A 12 5.97 16.27 -10.43
C ALA A 12 4.58 16.26 -9.77
N SER A 13 3.86 17.37 -9.89
CA SER A 13 2.49 17.51 -9.41
C SER A 13 1.79 18.66 -10.15
N ARG A 14 0.46 18.69 -10.13
CA ARG A 14 -0.33 19.83 -10.60
C ARG A 14 0.00 21.13 -9.88
N THR A 15 0.42 21.04 -8.62
CA THR A 15 0.78 22.17 -7.77
C THR A 15 2.29 22.21 -7.57
N LEU A 16 2.98 23.04 -8.36
CA LEU A 16 4.45 23.14 -8.33
C LEU A 16 4.99 23.44 -6.94
N SER A 17 4.35 24.36 -6.19
CA SER A 17 4.79 24.73 -4.83
C SER A 17 4.81 23.57 -3.83
N LYS A 18 3.97 22.54 -4.01
CA LYS A 18 4.04 21.32 -3.19
C LYS A 18 5.33 20.52 -3.47
N CYS A 19 5.73 20.42 -4.74
CA CYS A 19 6.99 19.78 -5.11
C CYS A 19 8.19 20.55 -4.56
N GLU A 20 8.17 21.88 -4.66
CA GLU A 20 9.22 22.76 -4.13
C GLU A 20 9.33 22.66 -2.60
N ALA A 21 8.20 22.56 -1.88
CA ALA A 21 8.19 22.36 -0.43
C ALA A 21 8.83 21.01 -0.04
N ILE A 22 8.55 19.94 -0.77
CA ILE A 22 9.19 18.63 -0.55
C ILE A 22 10.71 18.73 -0.77
N ILE A 23 11.13 19.39 -1.85
CA ILE A 23 12.55 19.61 -2.14
C ILE A 23 13.20 20.43 -1.00
N GLY A 24 12.54 21.48 -0.56
CA GLY A 24 13.00 22.32 0.56
C GLY A 24 13.23 21.49 1.82
N SER A 25 12.28 20.64 2.20
CA SER A 25 12.39 19.74 3.35
C SER A 25 13.58 18.76 3.21
N ILE A 26 13.78 18.19 2.03
CA ILE A 26 14.91 17.27 1.76
C ILE A 26 16.25 17.99 1.94
N LEU A 27 16.36 19.21 1.43
CA LEU A 27 17.59 20.01 1.52
C LEU A 27 17.86 20.49 2.95
N GLU A 28 16.84 20.95 3.67
CA GLU A 28 16.91 21.34 5.07
C GLU A 28 17.41 20.20 5.97
N LYS A 29 16.87 19.01 5.77
CA LYS A 29 17.28 17.78 6.46
C LYS A 29 18.65 17.25 6.00
N LYS A 30 19.27 17.85 4.98
CA LYS A 30 20.53 17.37 4.37
C LYS A 30 20.46 15.90 3.96
N ALA A 31 19.31 15.49 3.44
CA ALA A 31 18.99 14.09 3.18
C ALA A 31 19.57 13.54 1.87
N LEU A 32 20.22 14.36 1.04
CA LEU A 32 20.95 13.88 -0.15
C LEU A 32 22.21 13.12 0.23
N ARG A 33 22.37 11.91 -0.27
CA ARG A 33 23.54 11.05 -0.03
C ARG A 33 24.70 11.36 -0.98
N ARG A 34 24.40 11.91 -2.17
CA ARG A 34 25.40 12.39 -3.14
C ARG A 34 24.90 13.64 -3.84
N PRO A 35 25.78 14.45 -4.45
CA PRO A 35 25.38 15.50 -5.39
C PRO A 35 24.53 14.88 -6.54
N GLY A 36 23.48 15.57 -6.94
CA GLY A 36 22.57 15.12 -8.00
C GLY A 36 21.46 16.13 -8.24
N ILE A 37 20.69 15.93 -9.29
CA ILE A 37 19.53 16.76 -9.61
C ILE A 37 18.37 16.35 -8.72
N LEU A 38 17.78 17.35 -8.06
CA LEU A 38 16.49 17.26 -7.38
C LEU A 38 15.65 18.41 -7.93
N ALA A 39 14.67 18.11 -8.79
CA ALA A 39 13.92 19.10 -9.55
C ALA A 39 12.42 18.94 -9.41
N ALA A 40 11.72 20.09 -9.31
CA ALA A 40 10.26 20.18 -9.29
C ALA A 40 9.71 20.46 -10.68
N HIS A 41 8.58 19.83 -11.02
CA HIS A 41 7.88 20.01 -12.28
C HIS A 41 6.38 20.19 -12.05
N GLN A 42 5.76 21.08 -12.79
CA GLN A 42 4.32 21.16 -12.86
C GLN A 42 3.82 20.17 -13.92
N LEU A 43 2.93 19.25 -13.52
CA LEU A 43 2.39 18.22 -14.41
C LEU A 43 0.96 17.87 -13.98
N ASP A 44 0.05 17.87 -14.95
CA ASP A 44 -1.19 17.11 -14.82
C ASP A 44 -0.95 15.69 -15.35
N ALA A 45 -0.83 14.72 -14.47
CA ALA A 45 -0.55 13.34 -14.83
C ALA A 45 -1.73 12.61 -15.51
N MET A 46 -2.92 13.24 -15.61
CA MET A 46 -4.00 12.78 -16.49
C MET A 46 -3.68 13.03 -17.96
N ASP A 47 -2.80 14.01 -18.26
CA ASP A 47 -2.31 14.27 -19.63
C ASP A 47 -1.15 13.34 -19.95
N ILE A 48 -1.45 12.29 -20.72
CA ILE A 48 -0.48 11.27 -21.14
C ILE A 48 0.67 11.90 -21.96
N GLU A 49 0.36 12.83 -22.88
CA GLU A 49 1.39 13.45 -23.73
C GLU A 49 2.31 14.37 -22.93
N ALA A 50 1.76 15.13 -21.97
CA ALA A 50 2.57 15.93 -21.04
C ALA A 50 3.48 15.03 -20.19
N THR A 51 2.96 13.90 -19.69
CA THR A 51 3.75 12.91 -18.93
C THR A 51 4.88 12.34 -19.79
N LYS A 52 4.60 11.93 -21.03
CA LYS A 52 5.63 11.44 -21.97
C LYS A 52 6.67 12.51 -22.32
N ALA A 53 6.24 13.76 -22.44
CA ALA A 53 7.16 14.89 -22.69
C ALA A 53 8.11 15.09 -21.51
N LEU A 54 7.62 15.02 -20.27
CA LEU A 54 8.44 15.13 -19.07
C LEU A 54 9.40 13.94 -18.95
N ILE A 55 8.96 12.70 -19.18
CA ILE A 55 9.82 11.51 -19.19
C ILE A 55 10.98 11.69 -20.20
N ARG A 56 10.66 12.18 -21.40
CA ARG A 56 11.67 12.43 -22.45
C ARG A 56 12.65 13.54 -22.05
N GLN A 57 12.15 14.63 -21.47
CA GLN A 57 12.95 15.77 -21.05
C GLN A 57 13.92 15.39 -19.92
N THR A 58 13.46 14.65 -18.93
CA THR A 58 14.24 14.26 -17.76
C THR A 58 15.08 13.01 -17.99
N LYS A 59 14.75 12.23 -19.05
CA LYS A 59 15.36 10.92 -19.34
C LYS A 59 15.23 9.96 -18.17
N CYS A 60 14.15 10.08 -17.38
CA CYS A 60 13.92 9.17 -16.26
C CYS A 60 13.70 7.74 -16.76
N GLN A 61 14.14 6.77 -15.96
CA GLN A 61 14.07 5.34 -16.29
C GLN A 61 12.98 4.64 -15.50
N ILE A 62 12.57 5.23 -14.38
CA ILE A 62 11.55 4.71 -13.48
C ILE A 62 10.57 5.84 -13.15
N VAL A 63 9.28 5.57 -13.25
CA VAL A 63 8.21 6.47 -12.83
C VAL A 63 7.44 5.81 -11.69
N LEU A 64 7.38 6.49 -10.57
CA LEU A 64 6.59 6.09 -9.40
C LEU A 64 5.35 7.00 -9.30
N ASN A 65 4.15 6.41 -9.34
CA ASN A 65 2.93 7.09 -8.93
C ASN A 65 2.77 7.02 -7.40
N ALA A 66 3.14 8.09 -6.72
CA ALA A 66 2.89 8.30 -5.28
C ALA A 66 1.68 9.23 -5.05
N GLY A 67 0.88 9.46 -6.07
CA GLY A 67 -0.36 10.25 -6.02
C GLY A 67 -1.60 9.38 -5.92
N SER A 68 -2.72 9.92 -6.37
CA SER A 68 -4.00 9.19 -6.35
C SER A 68 -3.99 8.01 -7.31
N ALA A 69 -4.66 6.91 -6.93
CA ALA A 69 -4.93 5.74 -7.76
C ALA A 69 -5.67 6.08 -9.07
N PHE A 70 -6.43 7.17 -9.10
CA PHE A 70 -7.08 7.67 -10.33
C PHE A 70 -6.10 7.97 -11.47
N LEU A 71 -4.80 8.16 -11.17
CA LEU A 71 -3.76 8.51 -12.14
C LEU A 71 -3.07 7.28 -12.75
N ASN A 72 -3.25 6.08 -12.17
CA ASN A 72 -2.51 4.88 -12.55
C ASN A 72 -2.54 4.64 -14.06
N MET A 73 -3.72 4.62 -14.66
CA MET A 73 -3.86 4.25 -16.07
C MET A 73 -3.22 5.25 -17.05
N SER A 74 -3.24 6.55 -16.74
CA SER A 74 -2.60 7.56 -17.57
C SER A 74 -1.08 7.47 -17.50
N ILE A 75 -0.54 7.31 -16.30
CA ILE A 75 0.91 7.18 -16.07
C ILE A 75 1.43 5.85 -16.63
N LEU A 76 0.76 4.72 -16.36
CA LEU A 76 1.14 3.40 -16.88
C LEU A 76 1.23 3.41 -18.41
N ARG A 77 0.23 3.98 -19.10
CA ARG A 77 0.24 4.12 -20.57
C ARG A 77 1.42 4.95 -21.05
N ALA A 78 1.70 6.07 -20.40
CA ALA A 78 2.86 6.89 -20.74
C ALA A 78 4.17 6.10 -20.58
N CYS A 79 4.32 5.33 -19.48
CA CYS A 79 5.50 4.50 -19.24
C CYS A 79 5.66 3.39 -20.29
N ILE A 80 4.58 2.68 -20.61
CA ILE A 80 4.58 1.65 -21.67
C ILE A 80 5.00 2.26 -23.01
N ASP A 81 4.46 3.45 -23.37
CA ASP A 81 4.82 4.13 -24.61
C ASP A 81 6.28 4.56 -24.67
N MET A 82 6.80 4.99 -23.53
CA MET A 82 8.19 5.48 -23.41
C MET A 82 9.22 4.39 -23.13
N GLY A 83 8.79 3.15 -22.81
CA GLY A 83 9.70 2.06 -22.48
C GLY A 83 10.42 2.26 -21.15
N VAL A 84 9.77 2.89 -20.15
CA VAL A 84 10.32 3.13 -18.81
C VAL A 84 9.56 2.33 -17.77
N ALA A 85 10.22 1.99 -16.67
CA ALA A 85 9.59 1.23 -15.59
C ALA A 85 8.49 2.04 -14.89
N TYR A 86 7.46 1.34 -14.42
CA TYR A 86 6.29 1.88 -13.72
C TYR A 86 6.15 1.25 -12.35
N ILE A 87 5.75 2.05 -11.36
CA ILE A 87 5.41 1.62 -10.01
C ILE A 87 4.17 2.38 -9.55
N ASP A 88 3.23 1.71 -8.93
CA ASP A 88 2.14 2.31 -8.14
C ASP A 88 2.05 1.70 -6.74
N THR A 89 1.15 2.23 -5.91
CA THR A 89 0.94 1.81 -4.52
C THR A 89 -0.49 1.38 -4.23
N ALA A 90 -1.36 1.32 -5.23
CA ALA A 90 -2.77 0.94 -5.10
C ALA A 90 -3.35 0.55 -6.46
N ILE A 91 -4.48 -0.18 -6.49
CA ILE A 91 -5.24 -0.46 -7.72
C ILE A 91 -5.83 0.83 -8.30
N HIS A 92 -5.92 0.92 -9.62
CA HIS A 92 -6.63 2.02 -10.26
C HIS A 92 -8.10 2.06 -9.82
N GLU A 93 -8.56 3.25 -9.48
CA GLU A 93 -9.97 3.53 -9.27
C GLU A 93 -10.55 4.39 -10.40
N ASP A 94 -11.77 4.07 -10.83
CA ASP A 94 -12.55 4.96 -11.70
C ASP A 94 -13.38 5.90 -10.81
N PRO A 95 -13.15 7.22 -10.87
CA PRO A 95 -13.91 8.17 -10.05
C PRO A 95 -15.44 8.11 -10.26
N LYS A 96 -15.89 7.48 -11.35
CA LYS A 96 -17.32 7.34 -11.66
C LYS A 96 -17.93 6.01 -11.18
N LYS A 97 -17.12 5.11 -10.62
CA LYS A 97 -17.55 3.80 -10.15
C LYS A 97 -17.16 3.62 -8.68
N VAL A 98 -18.13 3.34 -7.82
CA VAL A 98 -17.94 3.15 -6.39
C VAL A 98 -17.87 1.67 -5.99
N CYS A 99 -18.44 0.78 -6.81
CA CYS A 99 -18.44 -0.66 -6.57
C CYS A 99 -18.17 -1.39 -7.88
N GLU A 100 -17.12 -2.19 -7.89
CA GLU A 100 -16.77 -3.03 -9.04
C GLU A 100 -16.75 -4.52 -8.65
N THR A 101 -16.88 -5.38 -9.65
CA THR A 101 -16.76 -6.82 -9.44
C THR A 101 -15.28 -7.21 -9.39
N PRO A 102 -14.85 -7.99 -8.37
CA PRO A 102 -13.47 -8.46 -8.29
C PRO A 102 -13.12 -9.49 -9.38
N PRO A 103 -11.83 -9.69 -9.71
CA PRO A 103 -10.68 -8.93 -9.19
C PRO A 103 -10.51 -7.60 -9.89
N TRP A 104 -10.31 -6.52 -9.14
CA TRP A 104 -10.26 -5.16 -9.71
C TRP A 104 -9.07 -4.92 -10.64
N TYR A 105 -7.90 -5.49 -10.37
CA TYR A 105 -6.75 -5.44 -11.30
C TYR A 105 -7.12 -5.93 -12.70
N GLY A 106 -7.97 -6.94 -12.83
CA GLY A 106 -8.47 -7.44 -14.10
C GLY A 106 -9.33 -6.44 -14.88
N ASN A 107 -9.89 -5.42 -14.20
CA ASN A 107 -10.66 -4.37 -14.85
C ASN A 107 -9.76 -3.32 -15.51
N TYR A 108 -8.53 -3.14 -15.04
CA TYR A 108 -7.63 -2.03 -15.40
C TYR A 108 -6.21 -2.48 -15.77
N GLU A 109 -5.30 -2.59 -14.81
CA GLU A 109 -3.87 -2.75 -15.02
C GLU A 109 -3.54 -4.03 -15.79
N TRP A 110 -4.09 -5.16 -15.43
CA TRP A 110 -3.77 -6.44 -16.06
C TRP A 110 -4.12 -6.53 -17.54
N LYS A 111 -4.99 -5.66 -18.05
CA LYS A 111 -5.25 -5.52 -19.50
C LYS A 111 -4.02 -5.05 -20.29
N HIS A 112 -3.02 -4.53 -19.59
CA HIS A 112 -1.78 -4.03 -20.19
C HIS A 112 -0.58 -4.99 -20.04
N ARG A 113 -0.77 -6.18 -19.43
CA ARG A 113 0.30 -7.19 -19.23
C ARG A 113 1.03 -7.51 -20.54
N GLU A 114 0.30 -7.86 -21.60
CA GLU A 114 0.92 -8.15 -22.91
C GLU A 114 1.68 -6.95 -23.50
N ALA A 115 1.21 -5.73 -23.26
CA ALA A 115 1.89 -4.55 -23.77
C ALA A 115 3.21 -4.30 -23.05
N CYS A 116 3.25 -4.51 -21.74
CA CYS A 116 4.47 -4.46 -20.93
C CYS A 116 5.48 -5.52 -21.41
N GLU A 117 5.05 -6.77 -21.54
CA GLU A 117 5.90 -7.88 -22.00
C GLU A 117 6.49 -7.63 -23.39
N ARG A 118 5.64 -7.26 -24.38
CA ARG A 118 6.11 -6.95 -25.75
C ARG A 118 7.14 -5.84 -25.82
N LYS A 119 7.08 -4.87 -24.89
CA LYS A 119 7.99 -3.71 -24.85
C LYS A 119 9.12 -3.88 -23.84
N GLY A 120 9.12 -4.96 -23.09
CA GLY A 120 10.11 -5.21 -22.04
C GLY A 120 10.03 -4.17 -20.90
N VAL A 121 8.83 -3.69 -20.58
CA VAL A 121 8.61 -2.69 -19.53
C VAL A 121 8.33 -3.40 -18.22
N THR A 122 9.15 -3.14 -17.21
CA THR A 122 8.87 -3.53 -15.83
C THR A 122 7.77 -2.65 -15.26
N ALA A 123 6.64 -3.25 -14.86
CA ALA A 123 5.56 -2.56 -14.16
C ALA A 123 5.28 -3.30 -12.85
N VAL A 124 5.60 -2.68 -11.71
CA VAL A 124 5.36 -3.23 -10.38
C VAL A 124 4.11 -2.60 -9.80
N LEU A 125 3.12 -3.43 -9.50
CA LEU A 125 1.81 -3.00 -9.04
C LEU A 125 1.66 -3.18 -7.54
N GLY A 126 1.08 -2.17 -6.89
CA GLY A 126 0.76 -2.19 -5.48
C GLY A 126 2.01 -2.26 -4.59
N ALA A 127 3.02 -1.43 -4.83
CA ALA A 127 4.28 -1.45 -4.06
C ALA A 127 4.25 -0.48 -2.86
N GLY A 128 3.13 -0.42 -2.14
CA GLY A 128 2.98 0.25 -0.85
C GLY A 128 3.28 -0.69 0.32
N PHE A 129 2.62 -0.46 1.45
CA PHE A 129 2.63 -1.43 2.52
C PHE A 129 1.50 -2.45 2.36
N ASP A 130 0.31 -1.95 2.24
CA ASP A 130 -0.94 -2.63 1.91
C ASP A 130 -1.68 -1.81 0.82
N PRO A 131 -1.62 -2.29 -0.44
CA PRO A 131 -0.89 -3.46 -0.95
C PRO A 131 0.63 -3.26 -1.02
N GLY A 132 1.38 -4.37 -0.93
CA GLY A 132 2.82 -4.39 -1.20
C GLY A 132 3.63 -5.21 -0.20
N VAL A 133 3.98 -4.65 0.96
CA VAL A 133 4.78 -5.37 1.95
C VAL A 133 4.03 -6.61 2.47
N VAL A 134 2.74 -6.51 2.73
CA VAL A 134 1.90 -7.67 3.11
C VAL A 134 1.84 -8.72 1.99
N ASN A 135 1.82 -8.32 0.72
CA ASN A 135 1.95 -9.25 -0.40
C ASN A 135 3.28 -10.01 -0.38
N ALA A 136 4.38 -9.30 -0.07
CA ALA A 136 5.69 -9.93 0.09
C ALA A 136 5.75 -10.87 1.31
N TYR A 137 5.04 -10.54 2.41
CA TYR A 137 4.90 -11.41 3.57
C TYR A 137 4.14 -12.69 3.23
N ALA A 138 3.01 -12.56 2.51
CA ALA A 138 2.24 -13.69 2.03
C ALA A 138 3.07 -14.60 1.11
N ALA A 139 3.79 -14.02 0.15
CA ALA A 139 4.70 -14.76 -0.75
C ALA A 139 5.83 -15.46 0.03
N LEU A 140 6.45 -14.77 1.00
CA LEU A 140 7.48 -15.33 1.87
C LEU A 140 6.95 -16.54 2.65
N ALA A 141 5.77 -16.41 3.26
CA ALA A 141 5.13 -17.48 4.01
C ALA A 141 4.85 -18.71 3.12
N ALA A 142 4.25 -18.49 1.95
CA ALA A 142 3.93 -19.56 1.00
C ALA A 142 5.17 -20.23 0.41
N GLN A 143 6.21 -19.46 0.08
CA GLN A 143 7.41 -20.01 -0.59
C GLN A 143 8.42 -20.62 0.38
N ALA A 144 8.54 -20.09 1.61
CA ALA A 144 9.67 -20.41 2.49
C ALA A 144 9.27 -20.99 3.85
N TYR A 145 8.01 -20.90 4.28
CA TYR A 145 7.61 -21.36 5.60
C TYR A 145 6.66 -22.55 5.56
N PHE A 146 5.56 -22.47 4.84
CA PHE A 146 4.53 -23.50 4.78
C PHE A 146 4.73 -24.49 3.63
N ASP A 147 4.22 -25.71 3.80
CA ASP A 147 4.03 -26.69 2.72
C ASP A 147 2.72 -26.40 1.97
N ARG A 148 1.72 -25.92 2.70
CA ARG A 148 0.42 -25.46 2.20
C ARG A 148 -0.07 -24.33 3.08
N VAL A 149 -0.54 -23.25 2.48
CA VAL A 149 -1.22 -22.16 3.19
C VAL A 149 -2.73 -22.38 3.13
N ASP A 150 -3.38 -22.36 4.28
CA ASP A 150 -4.84 -22.54 4.39
C ASP A 150 -5.55 -21.18 4.51
N SER A 151 -4.95 -20.20 5.18
CA SER A 151 -5.51 -18.85 5.26
C SER A 151 -4.46 -17.76 5.48
N ILE A 152 -4.77 -16.57 4.98
CA ILE A 152 -4.05 -15.32 5.22
C ILE A 152 -5.04 -14.29 5.76
N ASP A 153 -4.83 -13.85 6.98
CA ASP A 153 -5.52 -12.70 7.57
C ASP A 153 -4.55 -11.53 7.63
N ILE A 154 -4.74 -10.55 6.76
CA ILE A 154 -3.97 -9.31 6.73
C ILE A 154 -4.59 -8.37 7.76
N ILE A 155 -3.80 -7.79 8.64
CA ILE A 155 -4.28 -6.98 9.76
C ILE A 155 -3.58 -5.63 9.72
N ASP A 156 -4.35 -4.56 9.54
CA ASP A 156 -3.88 -3.18 9.64
C ASP A 156 -4.55 -2.46 10.81
N VAL A 157 -3.73 -1.99 11.75
CA VAL A 157 -4.18 -1.26 12.93
C VAL A 157 -3.35 0.00 13.13
N ASN A 158 -4.02 1.13 13.13
CA ASN A 158 -3.46 2.36 13.64
C ASN A 158 -3.89 2.55 15.10
N ALA A 159 -3.00 2.21 16.04
CA ALA A 159 -3.21 2.41 17.47
C ALA A 159 -2.67 3.77 17.96
N GLY A 160 -2.45 4.72 17.04
CA GLY A 160 -2.03 6.07 17.35
C GLY A 160 -3.17 7.05 17.57
N SER A 161 -2.81 8.28 17.89
CA SER A 161 -3.75 9.39 18.08
C SER A 161 -3.18 10.69 17.52
N HIS A 162 -3.97 11.37 16.71
CA HIS A 162 -3.65 12.71 16.18
C HIS A 162 -4.27 13.85 16.99
N GLY A 163 -4.94 13.55 18.12
CA GLY A 163 -5.53 14.54 19.02
C GLY A 163 -6.77 15.29 18.48
N ARG A 164 -7.19 15.06 17.24
CA ARG A 164 -8.39 15.66 16.67
C ARG A 164 -9.60 14.80 16.96
N TYR A 165 -10.79 15.47 17.02
CA TYR A 165 -12.04 14.75 17.26
C TYR A 165 -12.34 13.72 16.17
N PHE A 166 -12.18 14.12 14.90
CA PHE A 166 -12.33 13.25 13.73
C PHE A 166 -11.46 13.76 12.59
N ALA A 167 -10.74 12.86 11.94
CA ALA A 167 -9.96 13.12 10.75
C ALA A 167 -9.71 11.79 10.02
N THR A 168 -9.33 11.86 8.75
CA THR A 168 -8.83 10.72 7.98
C THR A 168 -7.31 10.79 7.87
N ASN A 169 -6.65 9.64 7.83
CA ASN A 169 -5.19 9.55 7.81
C ASN A 169 -4.57 9.79 6.42
N PHE A 170 -5.38 9.65 5.37
CA PHE A 170 -5.04 9.90 3.97
C PHE A 170 -6.22 10.59 3.29
N ASP A 171 -6.24 10.69 1.96
CA ASP A 171 -7.28 11.42 1.23
C ASP A 171 -8.69 11.00 1.69
N PRO A 172 -9.52 11.92 2.20
CA PRO A 172 -10.84 11.59 2.73
C PRO A 172 -11.78 10.92 1.72
N GLU A 173 -11.65 11.25 0.43
CA GLU A 173 -12.50 10.68 -0.61
C GLU A 173 -12.18 9.20 -0.82
N ILE A 174 -10.89 8.85 -0.92
CA ILE A 174 -10.45 7.45 -1.00
C ILE A 174 -10.84 6.70 0.27
N ASN A 175 -10.53 7.26 1.45
CA ASN A 175 -10.86 6.66 2.73
C ASN A 175 -12.35 6.32 2.88
N PHE A 176 -13.25 7.26 2.51
CA PHE A 176 -14.68 6.99 2.61
C PHE A 176 -15.19 6.02 1.53
N ARG A 177 -14.59 6.00 0.35
CA ARG A 177 -14.96 5.05 -0.72
C ARG A 177 -14.68 3.61 -0.30
N GLU A 178 -13.56 3.35 0.33
CA GLU A 178 -13.20 2.04 0.86
C GLU A 178 -14.26 1.49 1.82
N PHE A 179 -14.94 2.37 2.58
CA PHE A 179 -15.87 1.96 3.64
C PHE A 179 -17.35 2.18 3.33
N THR A 180 -17.72 2.71 2.17
CA THR A 180 -19.13 2.90 1.77
C THR A 180 -19.64 1.83 0.81
N GLY A 181 -18.77 0.98 0.30
CA GLY A 181 -19.08 -0.02 -0.71
C GLY A 181 -19.38 -1.42 -0.16
N THR A 182 -19.36 -2.38 -1.06
CA THR A 182 -19.39 -3.81 -0.74
C THR A 182 -18.00 -4.26 -0.31
N VAL A 183 -17.90 -4.90 0.84
CA VAL A 183 -16.67 -5.52 1.32
C VAL A 183 -16.48 -6.85 0.60
N TRP A 184 -15.44 -6.93 -0.21
CA TRP A 184 -15.06 -8.16 -0.88
C TRP A 184 -13.95 -8.86 -0.11
N SER A 185 -14.10 -10.17 0.08
CA SER A 185 -13.09 -11.06 0.65
C SER A 185 -13.03 -12.37 -0.14
N TRP A 186 -11.89 -13.04 -0.11
CA TRP A 186 -11.70 -14.34 -0.75
C TRP A 186 -11.83 -15.42 0.32
N GLN A 187 -12.87 -16.30 0.22
CA GLN A 187 -13.15 -17.32 1.20
C GLN A 187 -13.62 -18.58 0.49
N GLU A 188 -13.11 -19.75 0.90
CA GLU A 188 -13.38 -21.04 0.29
C GLU A 188 -13.13 -21.02 -1.24
N SER A 189 -12.06 -20.35 -1.66
CA SER A 189 -11.68 -20.14 -3.06
C SER A 189 -12.77 -19.44 -3.89
N GLN A 190 -13.53 -18.53 -3.28
CA GLN A 190 -14.58 -17.76 -3.94
C GLN A 190 -14.66 -16.35 -3.38
N TRP A 191 -15.07 -15.40 -4.21
CA TRP A 191 -15.41 -14.06 -3.75
C TRP A 191 -16.68 -14.05 -2.92
N ARG A 192 -16.59 -13.45 -1.72
CA ARG A 192 -17.70 -13.23 -0.81
C ARG A 192 -17.93 -11.74 -0.63
N ALA A 193 -19.21 -11.35 -0.75
CA ALA A 193 -19.65 -9.98 -0.49
C ALA A 193 -20.22 -9.86 0.92
N ASN A 194 -19.71 -8.93 1.70
CA ASN A 194 -20.15 -8.64 3.07
C ASN A 194 -20.54 -7.17 3.18
N LYS A 195 -21.25 -6.82 4.25
CA LYS A 195 -21.52 -5.42 4.58
C LYS A 195 -20.38 -4.87 5.41
N MET A 196 -20.12 -3.59 5.24
CA MET A 196 -19.14 -2.89 6.05
C MET A 196 -19.49 -2.97 7.54
N PHE A 197 -18.47 -3.19 8.38
CA PHE A 197 -18.56 -3.33 9.84
C PHE A 197 -19.45 -4.48 10.34
N GLU A 198 -19.87 -5.43 9.48
CA GLU A 198 -20.73 -6.58 9.86
C GLU A 198 -19.94 -7.63 10.63
N ILE A 199 -18.71 -7.90 10.21
CA ILE A 199 -17.85 -8.94 10.78
C ILE A 199 -16.68 -8.27 11.47
N LYS A 200 -16.48 -8.60 12.74
CA LYS A 200 -15.36 -8.11 13.56
C LYS A 200 -14.73 -9.21 14.38
N ARG A 201 -13.49 -8.99 14.75
CA ARG A 201 -12.75 -9.84 15.70
C ARG A 201 -11.90 -8.98 16.63
N THR A 202 -11.43 -9.55 17.72
CA THR A 202 -10.48 -8.90 18.62
C THR A 202 -9.28 -9.82 18.79
N ASP A 203 -8.09 -9.28 18.54
CA ASP A 203 -6.83 -10.00 18.62
C ASP A 203 -5.89 -9.29 19.62
N GLU A 204 -5.05 -10.08 20.31
CA GLU A 204 -3.94 -9.57 21.10
C GLU A 204 -2.72 -9.42 20.20
N LEU A 205 -2.47 -8.21 19.74
CA LEU A 205 -1.41 -7.90 18.80
C LEU A 205 -0.13 -7.44 19.51
N PRO A 206 1.06 -7.82 19.00
CA PRO A 206 2.32 -7.36 19.57
C PRO A 206 2.39 -5.84 19.65
N VAL A 207 2.88 -5.32 20.78
CA VAL A 207 3.16 -3.91 21.03
C VAL A 207 1.91 -3.03 21.18
N VAL A 208 0.85 -3.25 20.38
CA VAL A 208 -0.35 -2.41 20.40
C VAL A 208 -1.49 -2.99 21.26
N GLY A 209 -1.33 -4.23 21.78
CA GLY A 209 -2.28 -4.87 22.70
C GLY A 209 -3.55 -5.35 22.03
N ALA A 210 -4.63 -5.45 22.81
CA ALA A 210 -5.93 -5.89 22.32
C ALA A 210 -6.54 -4.89 21.35
N GLN A 211 -6.77 -5.33 20.11
CA GLN A 211 -7.32 -4.50 19.03
C GLN A 211 -8.56 -5.16 18.41
N THR A 212 -9.61 -4.38 18.24
CA THR A 212 -10.78 -4.81 17.48
C THR A 212 -10.65 -4.38 16.03
N THR A 213 -10.70 -5.34 15.13
CA THR A 213 -10.63 -5.12 13.69
C THR A 213 -11.92 -5.57 13.01
N TYR A 214 -12.20 -4.99 11.86
CA TYR A 214 -13.37 -5.27 11.05
C TYR A 214 -12.96 -5.81 9.69
N LEU A 215 -13.70 -6.79 9.18
CA LEU A 215 -13.50 -7.29 7.82
C LEU A 215 -13.78 -6.17 6.83
N THR A 216 -12.76 -5.82 6.05
CA THR A 216 -12.81 -4.81 4.99
C THR A 216 -12.39 -5.40 3.66
N GLY A 217 -12.80 -4.81 2.55
CA GLY A 217 -12.21 -5.08 1.25
C GLY A 217 -10.92 -4.27 1.08
N HIS A 218 -9.89 -4.86 0.51
CA HIS A 218 -8.64 -4.15 0.24
C HIS A 218 -7.92 -4.70 -0.99
N ASP A 219 -7.02 -3.92 -1.55
CA ASP A 219 -6.40 -4.10 -2.86
C ASP A 219 -5.64 -5.43 -3.00
N GLU A 220 -4.84 -5.81 -2.02
CA GLU A 220 -4.01 -7.01 -2.08
C GLU A 220 -4.81 -8.31 -2.17
N VAL A 221 -6.04 -8.35 -1.63
CA VAL A 221 -6.90 -9.53 -1.74
C VAL A 221 -7.17 -9.87 -3.21
N HIS A 222 -7.24 -8.84 -4.08
CA HIS A 222 -7.51 -9.01 -5.51
C HIS A 222 -6.34 -9.62 -6.29
N SER A 223 -5.11 -9.38 -5.86
CA SER A 223 -3.93 -9.97 -6.51
C SER A 223 -3.53 -11.28 -5.85
N LEU A 224 -3.51 -11.37 -4.54
CA LEU A 224 -3.16 -12.58 -3.80
C LEU A 224 -4.09 -13.75 -4.16
N SER A 225 -5.42 -13.51 -4.27
CA SER A 225 -6.38 -14.55 -4.68
C SER A 225 -6.18 -15.08 -6.10
N ALA A 226 -5.53 -14.31 -6.96
CA ALA A 226 -5.21 -14.71 -8.33
C ALA A 226 -3.82 -15.38 -8.45
N ASN A 227 -2.86 -14.97 -7.62
CA ASN A 227 -1.47 -15.33 -7.75
C ASN A 227 -1.01 -16.40 -6.75
N LEU A 228 -1.76 -16.63 -5.65
CA LEU A 228 -1.46 -17.65 -4.65
C LEU A 228 -2.57 -18.70 -4.57
N ASP A 229 -2.19 -19.96 -4.40
CA ASP A 229 -3.13 -21.08 -4.14
C ASP A 229 -3.51 -21.11 -2.65
N VAL A 230 -4.34 -20.15 -2.22
CA VAL A 230 -4.80 -19.99 -0.84
C VAL A 230 -6.32 -19.87 -0.83
N PRO A 231 -7.05 -20.74 -0.10
CA PRO A 231 -8.50 -20.75 -0.11
C PRO A 231 -9.15 -19.58 0.62
N ASP A 232 -8.47 -19.00 1.62
CA ASP A 232 -9.00 -17.91 2.45
C ASP A 232 -8.02 -16.75 2.56
N ILE A 233 -8.41 -15.57 2.04
CA ILE A 233 -7.63 -14.33 2.13
C ILE A 233 -8.58 -13.21 2.57
N ARG A 234 -8.28 -12.58 3.70
CA ARG A 234 -9.12 -11.54 4.30
C ARG A 234 -8.28 -10.38 4.78
N PHE A 235 -8.83 -9.20 4.65
CA PHE A 235 -8.23 -7.98 5.19
C PHE A 235 -9.04 -7.48 6.39
N TRP A 236 -8.35 -7.10 7.45
CA TRP A 236 -8.93 -6.67 8.71
C TRP A 236 -8.35 -5.32 9.11
N MET A 237 -9.19 -4.29 9.17
CA MET A 237 -8.76 -2.95 9.54
C MET A 237 -9.25 -2.58 10.94
N GLY A 238 -8.35 -1.99 11.74
CA GLY A 238 -8.63 -1.51 13.08
C GLY A 238 -9.19 -0.09 13.06
N PHE A 239 -10.37 0.08 13.64
CA PHE A 239 -10.99 1.39 13.84
C PHE A 239 -11.31 1.59 15.32
N GLY A 240 -11.03 2.77 15.85
CA GLY A 240 -11.57 3.16 17.15
C GLY A 240 -13.10 3.26 17.10
N GLU A 241 -13.79 2.88 18.17
CA GLU A 241 -15.27 2.99 18.27
C GLU A 241 -15.77 4.39 17.92
N HIS A 242 -15.02 5.41 18.30
CA HIS A 242 -15.37 6.80 17.98
C HIS A 242 -15.40 7.06 16.47
N TYR A 243 -14.40 6.55 15.72
CA TYR A 243 -14.36 6.69 14.27
C TYR A 243 -15.59 6.03 13.62
N ILE A 244 -15.92 4.81 14.02
CA ILE A 244 -17.06 4.06 13.48
C ILE A 244 -18.38 4.79 13.78
N ASN A 245 -18.54 5.34 14.98
CA ASN A 245 -19.72 6.08 15.35
C ASN A 245 -19.91 7.32 14.48
N VAL A 246 -18.85 8.12 14.29
CA VAL A 246 -18.90 9.31 13.42
C VAL A 246 -19.17 8.91 11.97
N PHE A 247 -18.45 7.94 11.45
CA PHE A 247 -18.63 7.41 10.08
C PHE A 247 -20.10 6.98 9.87
N THR A 248 -20.63 6.18 10.80
CA THR A 248 -22.02 5.67 10.72
C THR A 248 -23.03 6.80 10.67
N VAL A 249 -22.86 7.85 11.47
CA VAL A 249 -23.73 9.02 11.45
C VAL A 249 -23.65 9.74 10.11
N LEU A 250 -22.45 10.02 9.62
CA LEU A 250 -22.24 10.69 8.32
C LEU A 250 -22.84 9.89 7.17
N ASN A 251 -22.64 8.57 7.18
CA ASN A 251 -23.17 7.67 6.14
C ASN A 251 -24.71 7.61 6.15
N ASN A 252 -25.31 7.46 7.34
CA ASN A 252 -26.77 7.40 7.49
C ASN A 252 -27.46 8.71 7.12
N LEU A 253 -26.80 9.84 7.30
CA LEU A 253 -27.27 11.16 6.84
C LEU A 253 -27.09 11.38 5.33
N GLY A 254 -26.40 10.46 4.63
CA GLY A 254 -26.07 10.62 3.22
C GLY A 254 -24.94 11.63 2.95
N LEU A 255 -24.20 12.04 4.00
CA LEU A 255 -23.11 13.00 3.86
C LEU A 255 -21.87 12.40 3.17
N LEU A 256 -21.75 11.07 3.10
CA LEU A 256 -20.70 10.38 2.35
C LEU A 256 -21.10 10.04 0.91
N SER A 257 -22.27 10.54 0.45
CA SER A 257 -22.75 10.32 -0.91
C SER A 257 -22.00 11.20 -1.92
N GLU A 258 -21.61 10.59 -3.04
CA GLU A 258 -21.09 11.29 -4.22
C GLU A 258 -22.19 11.81 -5.16
N LYS A 259 -23.47 11.44 -4.90
CA LYS A 259 -24.59 11.90 -5.70
C LYS A 259 -24.94 13.34 -5.30
N PRO A 260 -25.04 14.26 -6.28
CA PRO A 260 -25.46 15.64 -5.99
C PRO A 260 -26.85 15.70 -5.33
N VAL A 261 -27.00 16.63 -4.41
CA VAL A 261 -28.27 17.01 -3.79
C VAL A 261 -28.52 18.50 -4.01
N VAL A 262 -29.78 18.90 -4.10
CA VAL A 262 -30.14 20.32 -4.24
C VAL A 262 -30.58 20.85 -2.88
N THR A 263 -29.95 21.94 -2.40
CA THR A 263 -30.32 22.60 -1.14
C THR A 263 -31.64 23.35 -1.29
N ALA A 264 -32.22 23.79 -0.18
CA ALA A 264 -33.46 24.60 -0.19
C ALA A 264 -33.32 25.91 -0.99
N GLU A 265 -32.11 26.45 -1.06
CA GLU A 265 -31.77 27.66 -1.82
C GLU A 265 -31.49 27.38 -3.32
N GLY A 266 -31.63 26.11 -3.75
CA GLY A 266 -31.41 25.70 -5.15
C GLY A 266 -29.95 25.46 -5.54
N LEU A 267 -29.01 25.35 -4.58
CA LEU A 267 -27.63 25.06 -4.85
C LEU A 267 -27.45 23.54 -5.00
N GLU A 268 -26.79 23.11 -6.08
CA GLU A 268 -26.38 21.73 -6.25
C GLU A 268 -25.03 21.50 -5.53
N VAL A 269 -25.00 20.55 -4.61
CA VAL A 269 -23.80 20.19 -3.85
C VAL A 269 -23.62 18.68 -3.82
N VAL A 270 -22.36 18.22 -3.86
CA VAL A 270 -21.99 16.82 -3.61
C VAL A 270 -21.65 16.70 -2.12
N PRO A 271 -22.43 15.95 -1.31
CA PRO A 271 -22.24 15.90 0.14
C PRO A 271 -20.83 15.52 0.57
N LEU A 272 -20.26 14.48 -0.02
CA LEU A 272 -18.90 14.03 0.28
C LEU A 272 -17.85 15.15 0.08
N LYS A 273 -17.99 15.97 -0.96
CA LYS A 273 -17.08 17.09 -1.20
C LYS A 273 -17.17 18.18 -0.12
N VAL A 274 -18.34 18.35 0.46
CA VAL A 274 -18.51 19.26 1.60
C VAL A 274 -17.81 18.69 2.83
N VAL A 275 -18.00 17.42 3.15
CA VAL A 275 -17.29 16.75 4.25
C VAL A 275 -15.78 16.86 4.07
N LYS A 276 -15.26 16.54 2.86
CA LYS A 276 -13.84 16.65 2.52
C LYS A 276 -13.30 18.08 2.73
N ALA A 277 -14.09 19.10 2.40
CA ALA A 277 -13.66 20.50 2.51
C ALA A 277 -13.55 21.01 3.97
N VAL A 278 -14.26 20.38 4.91
CA VAL A 278 -14.22 20.77 6.33
C VAL A 278 -13.30 19.89 7.18
N LEU A 279 -12.86 18.76 6.66
CA LEU A 279 -11.89 17.91 7.34
C LEU A 279 -10.48 18.54 7.31
N PRO A 280 -9.66 18.33 8.34
CA PRO A 280 -8.26 18.75 8.31
C PRO A 280 -7.50 18.01 7.20
N ASP A 281 -6.53 18.69 6.59
CA ASP A 281 -5.58 18.04 5.68
C ASP A 281 -4.82 16.93 6.45
N PRO A 282 -4.79 15.68 5.97
CA PRO A 282 -4.09 14.58 6.62
C PRO A 282 -2.62 14.88 6.95
N MET A 283 -1.93 15.66 6.12
CA MET A 283 -0.55 16.08 6.42
C MET A 283 -0.45 16.98 7.66
N SER A 284 -1.50 17.74 7.98
CA SER A 284 -1.52 18.62 9.15
C SER A 284 -1.62 17.86 10.47
N LEU A 285 -1.89 16.56 10.44
CA LEU A 285 -1.98 15.72 11.64
C LEU A 285 -0.59 15.27 12.13
N ALA A 286 0.38 15.17 11.23
CA ALA A 286 1.66 14.56 11.49
C ALA A 286 2.45 15.14 12.69
N PRO A 287 2.49 16.47 12.93
CA PRO A 287 3.24 17.05 14.06
C PRO A 287 2.75 16.60 15.45
N ASP A 288 1.45 16.33 15.58
CA ASP A 288 0.80 16.00 16.84
C ASP A 288 0.48 14.50 16.98
N TYR A 289 0.85 13.72 15.97
CA TYR A 289 0.54 12.28 15.94
C TYR A 289 1.48 11.49 16.85
N THR A 290 0.91 10.72 17.75
CA THR A 290 1.64 9.84 18.69
C THR A 290 1.16 8.41 18.55
N GLY A 291 1.93 7.46 19.11
CA GLY A 291 1.57 6.05 19.11
C GLY A 291 2.09 5.30 17.88
N LYS A 292 1.53 4.13 17.62
CA LYS A 292 2.12 3.17 16.67
C LYS A 292 1.09 2.56 15.75
N THR A 293 1.54 2.14 14.57
CA THR A 293 0.81 1.25 13.67
C THR A 293 1.31 -0.18 13.83
N PHE A 294 0.43 -1.13 13.58
CA PHE A 294 0.72 -2.54 13.40
C PHE A 294 0.13 -2.97 12.06
N ILE A 295 0.98 -3.48 11.15
CA ILE A 295 0.50 -4.02 9.87
C ILE A 295 1.22 -5.34 9.61
N GLY A 296 0.46 -6.40 9.29
CA GLY A 296 1.06 -7.71 9.04
C GLY A 296 0.07 -8.81 8.72
N ASP A 297 0.61 -9.98 8.39
CA ASP A 297 -0.11 -11.18 7.99
C ASP A 297 -0.10 -12.24 9.09
N LEU A 298 -1.28 -12.66 9.50
CA LEU A 298 -1.47 -13.89 10.25
C LEU A 298 -1.77 -15.03 9.28
N VAL A 299 -0.77 -15.86 9.03
CA VAL A 299 -0.85 -16.97 8.09
C VAL A 299 -1.00 -18.29 8.82
N LYS A 300 -1.97 -19.11 8.40
CA LYS A 300 -2.18 -20.46 8.90
C LYS A 300 -2.06 -21.47 7.77
N GLY A 301 -1.53 -22.63 8.11
CA GLY A 301 -1.33 -23.67 7.12
C GLY A 301 -0.64 -24.90 7.70
N VAL A 302 -0.07 -25.72 6.83
CA VAL A 302 0.66 -26.94 7.20
C VAL A 302 2.14 -26.72 6.99
N ARG A 303 2.95 -27.04 7.99
CA ARG A 303 4.41 -27.07 7.95
C ARG A 303 4.93 -28.40 8.46
N ASP A 304 5.74 -29.11 7.68
CA ASP A 304 6.30 -30.42 8.04
C ASP A 304 5.20 -31.43 8.46
N GLY A 305 4.02 -31.35 7.80
CA GLY A 305 2.86 -32.18 8.04
C GLY A 305 2.03 -31.85 9.28
N VAL A 306 2.34 -30.72 9.96
CA VAL A 306 1.64 -30.26 11.17
C VAL A 306 1.02 -28.89 10.94
N GLU A 307 -0.16 -28.66 11.51
CA GLU A 307 -0.78 -27.31 11.52
C GLU A 307 0.14 -26.31 12.22
N ALA A 308 0.34 -25.17 11.60
CA ALA A 308 1.21 -24.11 12.08
C ALA A 308 0.60 -22.74 11.82
N GLU A 309 1.05 -21.77 12.62
CA GLU A 309 0.70 -20.36 12.51
C GLU A 309 1.97 -19.52 12.43
N LEU A 310 1.97 -18.52 11.59
CA LEU A 310 3.03 -17.54 11.44
C LEU A 310 2.42 -16.14 11.37
N LEU A 311 2.86 -15.25 12.26
CA LEU A 311 2.59 -13.82 12.16
C LEU A 311 3.85 -13.12 11.64
N VAL A 312 3.74 -12.47 10.48
CA VAL A 312 4.80 -11.62 9.90
C VAL A 312 4.30 -10.19 9.93
N TYR A 313 5.03 -9.27 10.57
CA TYR A 313 4.49 -7.94 10.82
C TYR A 313 5.55 -6.84 10.94
N ASN A 314 5.09 -5.61 10.84
CA ASN A 314 5.86 -4.39 11.11
C ASN A 314 5.16 -3.56 12.20
N ILE A 315 5.96 -2.82 12.94
CA ILE A 315 5.52 -1.76 13.85
C ILE A 315 6.19 -0.46 13.40
N SER A 316 5.40 0.56 13.14
CA SER A 316 5.89 1.91 12.87
C SER A 316 5.41 2.89 13.93
N ASP A 317 6.30 3.83 14.29
CA ASP A 317 6.06 4.83 15.32
C ASP A 317 5.85 6.20 14.65
N HIS A 318 4.74 6.88 15.01
CA HIS A 318 4.37 8.16 14.39
C HIS A 318 5.38 9.26 14.67
N GLU A 319 5.89 9.35 15.90
CA GLU A 319 6.86 10.39 16.30
C GLU A 319 8.21 10.17 15.61
N ALA A 320 8.65 8.89 15.50
CA ALA A 320 9.86 8.54 14.78
C ALA A 320 9.76 8.86 13.28
N ALA A 321 8.64 8.48 12.64
CA ALA A 321 8.37 8.79 11.24
C ALA A 321 8.36 10.31 10.98
N TYR A 322 7.73 11.08 11.87
CA TYR A 322 7.69 12.53 11.76
C TYR A 322 9.09 13.16 11.92
N SER A 323 9.86 12.69 12.89
CA SER A 323 11.25 13.17 13.09
C SER A 323 12.12 12.96 11.84
N GLU A 324 11.95 11.82 11.15
CA GLU A 324 12.72 11.49 9.96
C GLU A 324 12.23 12.25 8.71
N THR A 325 10.93 12.24 8.46
CA THR A 325 10.36 12.63 7.15
C THR A 325 9.37 13.80 7.19
N ASN A 326 9.03 14.34 8.36
CA ASN A 326 7.92 15.27 8.59
C ASN A 326 6.56 14.69 8.20
N SER A 327 6.44 13.35 8.19
CA SER A 327 5.21 12.63 7.83
C SER A 327 4.80 11.70 8.96
N GLN A 328 3.53 11.38 9.05
CA GLN A 328 3.02 10.39 9.98
C GLN A 328 3.39 8.95 9.53
N ALA A 329 3.28 7.96 10.46
CA ALA A 329 3.67 6.57 10.19
C ALA A 329 2.92 5.96 8.98
N ILE A 330 1.64 6.27 8.76
CA ILE A 330 0.86 5.74 7.64
C ILE A 330 1.42 6.20 6.29
N SER A 331 1.79 7.48 6.14
CA SER A 331 2.47 7.96 4.93
C SER A 331 3.88 7.40 4.80
N TYR A 332 4.57 7.16 5.93
CA TYR A 332 5.91 6.58 5.96
C TYR A 332 5.88 5.11 5.50
N THR A 333 4.94 4.32 6.03
CA THR A 333 4.77 2.91 5.64
C THR A 333 4.36 2.76 4.17
N ALA A 334 3.59 3.68 3.60
CA ALA A 334 3.24 3.65 2.18
C ALA A 334 4.42 4.08 1.27
N GLY A 335 5.16 5.12 1.66
CA GLY A 335 6.18 5.73 0.80
C GLY A 335 7.52 4.99 0.78
N VAL A 336 7.97 4.45 1.90
CA VAL A 336 9.26 3.74 2.00
C VAL A 336 9.29 2.49 1.11
N PRO A 337 8.25 1.61 1.09
CA PRO A 337 8.22 0.46 0.21
C PRO A 337 8.25 0.81 -1.28
N ALA A 338 7.54 1.86 -1.68
CA ALA A 338 7.53 2.32 -3.07
C ALA A 338 8.94 2.73 -3.55
N ILE A 339 9.70 3.40 -2.68
CA ILE A 339 11.10 3.74 -2.96
C ILE A 339 12.00 2.49 -2.93
N ALA A 340 11.74 1.54 -2.04
CA ALA A 340 12.48 0.27 -2.01
C ALA A 340 12.26 -0.52 -3.31
N ALA A 341 11.03 -0.59 -3.82
CA ALA A 341 10.72 -1.19 -5.12
C ALA A 341 11.49 -0.52 -6.26
N ALA A 342 11.51 0.83 -6.31
CA ALA A 342 12.29 1.57 -7.29
C ALA A 342 13.80 1.25 -7.20
N MET A 343 14.33 1.09 -5.98
CA MET A 343 15.74 0.72 -5.79
C MET A 343 16.03 -0.71 -6.25
N LEU A 344 15.12 -1.65 -6.03
CA LEU A 344 15.26 -3.03 -6.50
C LEU A 344 15.20 -3.13 -8.03
N ILE A 345 14.33 -2.36 -8.68
CA ILE A 345 14.33 -2.24 -10.15
C ILE A 345 15.66 -1.65 -10.63
N ALA A 346 16.12 -0.54 -10.03
CA ALA A 346 17.37 0.11 -10.41
C ALA A 346 18.62 -0.77 -10.23
N ARG A 347 18.57 -1.74 -9.31
CA ARG A 347 19.64 -2.73 -9.07
C ARG A 347 19.54 -3.98 -9.97
N GLY A 348 18.39 -4.16 -10.63
CA GLY A 348 18.10 -5.36 -11.43
C GLY A 348 17.51 -6.54 -10.63
N ASP A 349 17.26 -6.37 -9.32
CA ASP A 349 16.68 -7.44 -8.48
C ASP A 349 15.18 -7.67 -8.82
N TRP A 350 14.48 -6.60 -9.23
CA TRP A 350 13.07 -6.60 -9.63
C TRP A 350 12.84 -6.10 -11.08
N ASP A 351 13.88 -6.04 -11.89
CA ASP A 351 13.74 -5.68 -13.31
C ASP A 351 13.26 -6.88 -14.13
N CYS A 352 11.95 -7.14 -14.03
CA CYS A 352 11.31 -8.34 -14.57
C CYS A 352 10.93 -8.24 -16.05
N HIS A 353 10.98 -7.04 -16.65
CA HIS A 353 10.59 -6.77 -18.05
C HIS A 353 9.14 -7.15 -18.42
N HIS A 354 8.27 -7.27 -17.44
CA HIS A 354 6.83 -7.49 -17.57
C HIS A 354 6.07 -6.82 -16.43
N MET A 355 4.75 -6.97 -16.39
CA MET A 355 3.90 -6.48 -15.30
C MET A 355 3.76 -7.55 -14.23
N ALA A 356 4.08 -7.20 -12.98
CA ALA A 356 3.97 -8.09 -11.83
C ALA A 356 3.35 -7.36 -10.61
N ASN A 357 2.55 -8.08 -9.83
CA ASN A 357 2.24 -7.68 -8.47
C ASN A 357 3.38 -8.09 -7.54
N VAL A 358 3.47 -7.49 -6.35
CA VAL A 358 4.63 -7.68 -5.44
C VAL A 358 4.84 -9.13 -5.04
N GLU A 359 3.78 -9.91 -4.83
CA GLU A 359 3.86 -11.34 -4.49
C GLU A 359 4.41 -12.23 -5.60
N GLU A 360 4.47 -11.74 -6.85
CA GLU A 360 5.06 -12.44 -8.00
C GLU A 360 6.59 -12.25 -8.06
N LEU A 361 7.14 -11.34 -7.25
CA LEU A 361 8.56 -10.96 -7.23
C LEU A 361 9.30 -11.58 -6.02
N PRO A 362 10.65 -11.67 -6.05
CA PRO A 362 11.42 -12.19 -4.92
C PRO A 362 11.16 -11.37 -3.64
N PRO A 363 10.57 -11.95 -2.56
CA PRO A 363 10.18 -11.17 -1.38
C PRO A 363 11.38 -10.81 -0.47
N VAL A 364 12.39 -11.67 -0.37
CA VAL A 364 13.49 -11.51 0.60
C VAL A 364 14.32 -10.24 0.36
N PRO A 365 14.76 -9.90 -0.87
CA PRO A 365 15.49 -8.66 -1.10
C PRO A 365 14.71 -7.41 -0.71
N PHE A 366 13.37 -7.44 -0.88
CA PHE A 366 12.50 -6.35 -0.52
C PHE A 366 12.39 -6.18 0.99
N ILE A 367 12.11 -7.27 1.71
CA ILE A 367 11.97 -7.28 3.17
C ILE A 367 13.30 -6.86 3.85
N ASP A 368 14.43 -7.37 3.37
CA ASP A 368 15.76 -7.00 3.90
C ASP A 368 16.06 -5.50 3.65
N LEU A 369 15.70 -5.01 2.45
CA LEU A 369 15.90 -3.59 2.12
C LEU A 369 15.03 -2.69 3.00
N LEU A 370 13.77 -3.06 3.23
CA LEU A 370 12.85 -2.33 4.11
C LEU A 370 13.38 -2.23 5.54
N GLY A 371 13.95 -3.32 6.06
CA GLY A 371 14.60 -3.32 7.38
C GLY A 371 15.72 -2.27 7.48
N ASN A 372 16.50 -2.11 6.43
CA ASN A 372 17.57 -1.11 6.34
C ASN A 372 17.04 0.33 6.07
N MET A 373 15.78 0.47 5.71
CA MET A 373 15.11 1.74 5.41
C MET A 373 14.15 2.20 6.51
N GLY A 374 14.20 1.59 7.70
CA GLY A 374 13.41 2.00 8.85
C GLY A 374 12.08 1.23 9.03
N LEU A 375 11.82 0.21 8.22
CA LEU A 375 10.65 -0.67 8.35
C LEU A 375 11.08 -2.12 8.66
N PRO A 376 11.59 -2.41 9.87
CA PRO A 376 12.05 -3.74 10.21
C PRO A 376 10.87 -4.71 10.33
N THR A 377 11.01 -5.89 9.72
CA THR A 377 10.06 -6.99 9.81
C THR A 377 10.32 -7.82 11.05
N ARG A 378 9.26 -8.24 11.71
CA ARG A 378 9.26 -9.20 12.82
C ARG A 378 8.44 -10.42 12.45
N ILE A 379 8.74 -11.53 13.10
CA ILE A 379 7.97 -12.77 12.99
C ILE A 379 7.65 -13.31 14.39
N ARG A 380 6.46 -13.90 14.50
CA ARG A 380 6.05 -14.66 15.67
C ARG A 380 5.51 -16.03 15.21
N ASP A 381 6.10 -17.08 15.70
CA ASP A 381 5.70 -18.49 15.48
C ASP A 381 5.87 -19.30 16.76
N ALA A 382 5.86 -20.62 16.69
CA ALA A 382 6.06 -21.50 17.84
C ALA A 382 7.41 -21.28 18.57
N LYS A 383 8.39 -20.66 17.94
CA LYS A 383 9.69 -20.30 18.55
C LYS A 383 9.66 -18.95 19.29
N GLY A 384 8.54 -18.23 19.24
CA GLY A 384 8.35 -16.93 19.85
C GLY A 384 8.48 -15.76 18.87
N ASP A 385 8.45 -14.54 19.43
CA ASP A 385 8.53 -13.27 18.69
C ASP A 385 9.98 -12.81 18.52
N ARG A 386 10.41 -12.53 17.28
CA ARG A 386 11.78 -12.10 16.96
C ARG A 386 11.86 -11.25 15.70
N ALA A 387 12.98 -10.58 15.52
CA ALA A 387 13.28 -9.91 14.24
C ALA A 387 13.38 -10.95 13.10
N PHE A 388 12.90 -10.59 11.94
CA PHE A 388 13.08 -11.42 10.74
C PHE A 388 14.57 -11.47 10.36
N ASN A 389 15.04 -12.66 10.01
CA ASN A 389 16.38 -12.90 9.49
C ASN A 389 16.27 -13.86 8.30
N ALA A 390 16.54 -13.37 7.11
CA ALA A 390 16.39 -14.13 5.87
C ALA A 390 17.27 -15.39 5.83
N ALA A 391 18.50 -15.32 6.34
CA ALA A 391 19.43 -16.47 6.31
C ALA A 391 18.94 -17.61 7.22
N GLU A 392 18.38 -17.27 8.38
CA GLU A 392 17.78 -18.23 9.31
C GLU A 392 16.48 -18.81 8.72
N PHE A 393 15.58 -17.94 8.29
CA PHE A 393 14.25 -18.29 7.82
C PHE A 393 14.26 -19.19 6.59
N CYS A 394 15.05 -18.83 5.55
CA CYS A 394 15.17 -19.60 4.33
C CYS A 394 16.15 -20.78 4.45
N GLY A 395 17.07 -20.73 5.40
CA GLY A 395 18.08 -21.78 5.62
C GLY A 395 17.51 -23.07 6.24
N GLU A 396 16.42 -22.97 6.98
CA GLU A 396 15.75 -24.11 7.59
C GLU A 396 15.18 -25.07 6.54
N ARG A 397 14.50 -24.56 5.50
CA ARG A 397 13.97 -25.40 4.40
C ARG A 397 15.06 -26.10 3.57
N ARG A 398 16.22 -25.46 3.37
CA ARG A 398 17.35 -26.09 2.66
C ARG A 398 17.97 -27.26 3.42
N LYS A 399 17.88 -27.32 4.75
CA LYS A 399 18.34 -28.44 5.55
C LYS A 399 17.39 -29.64 5.42
N ILE A 400 16.07 -29.40 5.43
CA ILE A 400 15.04 -30.46 5.33
C ILE A 400 15.09 -31.12 3.94
N ALA A 401 15.21 -30.34 2.87
CA ALA A 401 15.35 -30.89 1.51
C ALA A 401 16.62 -31.73 1.31
N ARG A 402 17.66 -31.57 2.17
CA ARG A 402 18.90 -32.36 2.12
C ARG A 402 18.88 -33.62 3.00
N THR A 403 17.97 -33.70 3.95
CA THR A 403 17.85 -34.88 4.85
C THR A 403 16.74 -35.85 4.43
N GLY A 404 15.92 -35.49 3.44
CA GLY A 404 14.89 -36.33 2.84
C GLY A 404 15.22 -36.95 1.49
N ALA A 405 16.50 -36.98 1.10
CA ALA A 405 16.99 -37.60 -0.14
C ALA A 405 17.84 -38.83 0.20
#